data_ca49f7ce853436f1454b606a85342164
#
_entry.id   ca49f7ce853436f1454b606a85342164
#
_cell.length_a   1.000
_cell.length_b   1.000
_cell.length_c   1.000
_cell.angle_alpha   90.00
_cell.angle_beta   90.00
_cell.angle_gamma   90.00
#
_symmetry.space_group_name_H-M   'P 1'
#
loop_
_entity.id
_entity.type
_entity.pdbx_description
1 polymer ?
#
loop_
_entity_poly.entity_id
_entity_poly.type
_entity_poly.pdbx_seq_one_letter_code
_entity_poly.pdbx_strand_id
1 'polypeptide(L)'
;GRGLIAGGRTILSANGRDMRRAKQKGIGGALLDRLLLNPKRIREMAEGLFEVARLKDPVGERIAQWTAAQGIKISKVRVPIGVIGIVYEARPNVTADCAGLCLKSGNSVILRGGSEAFDSNRAIFRTLEQAGRSAGMPAGAAQLVQTTDRRAVAILLGQIGLVDLVIPRGGMGLIRRVMEVARVPVIKQTHGVCHTFVDASADLGMAQRIAYNAKVQRPGVCNAMETLLIHRQAAPKFLPALYERYAAAGVELRGDPTVRKILAGRLVQAAQPQDWDTEYLAKVLSIRVVPSLEEAIAHIRRHGSGHSDAIVTRSKRNAERFLAEIDSACVYHNASTRFTDGGQFGLGAEVGVSTDKIHARGPMGLEGLTTYKYLVRGKGQVRAG
;
A
#
# COMPACT_ATOMS: atom_id res chain seq x y z
N GLY A 1 1.36 -15.15 16.44
CA GLY A 1 0.16 -15.76 15.87
C GLY A 1 -0.62 -16.57 16.92
N ARG A 2 0.01 -17.55 17.56
CA ARG A 2 -0.65 -18.38 18.61
C ARG A 2 -1.25 -17.54 19.72
N GLY A 3 -0.55 -16.53 20.21
CA GLY A 3 -1.06 -15.60 21.22
C GLY A 3 -2.34 -14.87 20.78
N LEU A 4 -2.44 -14.41 19.54
CA LEU A 4 -3.64 -13.77 19.01
C LEU A 4 -4.85 -14.70 18.99
N ILE A 5 -4.66 -15.97 18.64
CA ILE A 5 -5.74 -16.98 18.67
C ILE A 5 -6.21 -17.19 20.11
N ALA A 6 -5.28 -17.40 21.05
CA ALA A 6 -5.60 -17.62 22.47
C ALA A 6 -6.27 -16.38 23.11
N GLY A 7 -5.79 -15.18 22.80
CA GLY A 7 -6.32 -13.89 23.28
C GLY A 7 -7.59 -13.41 22.56
N GLY A 8 -8.11 -14.19 21.62
CA GLY A 8 -9.18 -13.76 20.71
C GLY A 8 -10.43 -13.22 21.43
N ARG A 9 -10.87 -13.82 22.52
CA ARG A 9 -12.04 -13.34 23.31
C ARG A 9 -11.80 -11.92 23.86
N THR A 10 -10.63 -11.67 24.43
CA THR A 10 -10.25 -10.36 24.99
C THR A 10 -10.20 -9.30 23.89
N ILE A 11 -9.62 -9.64 22.72
CA ILE A 11 -9.54 -8.75 21.56
C ILE A 11 -10.95 -8.42 21.03
N LEU A 12 -11.83 -9.42 20.88
CA LEU A 12 -13.21 -9.21 20.43
C LEU A 12 -14.02 -8.35 21.40
N SER A 13 -13.86 -8.56 22.72
CA SER A 13 -14.50 -7.72 23.75
C SER A 13 -14.04 -6.26 23.64
N ALA A 14 -12.74 -6.03 23.47
CA ALA A 14 -12.18 -4.70 23.26
C ALA A 14 -12.71 -4.05 21.98
N ASN A 15 -12.75 -4.81 20.87
CA ASN A 15 -13.30 -4.33 19.61
C ASN A 15 -14.79 -3.99 19.70
N GLY A 16 -15.56 -4.76 20.47
CA GLY A 16 -16.97 -4.45 20.74
C GLY A 16 -17.15 -3.08 21.41
N ARG A 17 -16.22 -2.63 22.26
CA ARG A 17 -16.25 -1.27 22.85
C ARG A 17 -15.98 -0.21 21.80
N ASP A 18 -14.94 -0.40 20.98
CA ASP A 18 -14.60 0.52 19.90
C ASP A 18 -15.75 0.65 18.88
N MET A 19 -16.37 -0.47 18.49
CA MET A 19 -17.51 -0.51 17.56
C MET A 19 -18.72 0.26 18.09
N ARG A 20 -19.04 0.13 19.40
CA ARG A 20 -20.12 0.90 20.02
C ARG A 20 -19.83 2.39 19.99
N ARG A 21 -18.62 2.81 20.39
CA ARG A 21 -18.21 4.22 20.34
C ARG A 21 -18.24 4.80 18.92
N ALA A 22 -17.79 4.02 17.94
CA ALA A 22 -17.80 4.42 16.55
C ALA A 22 -19.24 4.67 16.03
N LYS A 23 -20.17 3.74 16.32
CA LYS A 23 -21.57 3.90 15.97
C LYS A 23 -22.23 5.11 16.65
N GLN A 24 -21.94 5.33 17.93
CA GLN A 24 -22.43 6.52 18.67
C GLN A 24 -21.94 7.84 18.08
N LYS A 25 -20.75 7.84 17.46
CA LYS A 25 -20.19 9.00 16.76
C LYS A 25 -20.62 9.11 15.29
N GLY A 26 -21.59 8.29 14.84
CA GLY A 26 -22.06 8.31 13.46
C GLY A 26 -21.09 7.76 12.43
N ILE A 27 -20.04 7.04 12.85
CA ILE A 27 -19.11 6.40 11.92
C ILE A 27 -19.81 5.20 11.29
N GLY A 28 -19.89 5.18 9.97
CA GLY A 28 -20.53 4.12 9.20
C GLY A 28 -19.71 3.68 7.97
N GLY A 29 -20.33 2.85 7.13
CA GLY A 29 -19.78 2.43 5.85
C GLY A 29 -18.40 1.74 5.96
N ALA A 30 -17.50 2.08 5.05
CA ALA A 30 -16.18 1.48 4.93
C ALA A 30 -15.28 1.65 6.18
N LEU A 31 -15.44 2.75 6.92
CA LEU A 31 -14.65 2.97 8.14
C LEU A 31 -15.05 2.01 9.25
N LEU A 32 -16.37 1.77 9.41
CA LEU A 32 -16.87 0.82 10.40
C LEU A 32 -16.46 -0.63 10.05
N ASP A 33 -16.49 -0.99 8.76
CA ASP A 33 -16.01 -2.30 8.30
C ASP A 33 -14.50 -2.48 8.56
N ARG A 34 -13.69 -1.45 8.34
CA ARG A 34 -12.25 -1.49 8.62
C ARG A 34 -11.95 -1.69 10.11
N LEU A 35 -12.77 -1.13 11.00
CA LEU A 35 -12.63 -1.22 12.44
C LEU A 35 -13.06 -2.59 12.97
N LEU A 36 -14.03 -3.24 12.34
CA LEU A 36 -14.63 -4.48 12.81
C LEU A 36 -13.62 -5.61 12.87
N LEU A 37 -13.54 -6.27 14.01
CA LEU A 37 -12.89 -7.58 14.18
C LEU A 37 -13.96 -8.65 14.44
N ASN A 38 -13.69 -9.83 13.92
CA ASN A 38 -14.45 -11.05 14.18
C ASN A 38 -13.48 -12.24 14.29
N PRO A 39 -13.93 -13.43 14.69
CA PRO A 39 -13.04 -14.58 14.82
C PRO A 39 -12.25 -14.92 13.55
N LYS A 40 -12.84 -14.71 12.37
CA LYS A 40 -12.16 -14.91 11.09
C LYS A 40 -11.01 -13.92 10.92
N ARG A 41 -11.24 -12.62 11.12
CA ARG A 41 -10.20 -11.57 11.00
C ARG A 41 -9.07 -11.72 12.01
N ILE A 42 -9.34 -12.25 13.21
CA ILE A 42 -8.29 -12.58 14.20
C ILE A 42 -7.44 -13.75 13.70
N ARG A 43 -8.05 -14.80 13.14
CA ARG A 43 -7.30 -15.89 12.51
C ARG A 43 -6.46 -15.40 11.33
N GLU A 44 -7.00 -14.56 10.47
CA GLU A 44 -6.27 -13.95 9.34
C GLU A 44 -5.05 -13.15 9.82
N MET A 45 -5.17 -12.36 10.91
CA MET A 45 -4.01 -11.70 11.53
C MET A 45 -2.97 -12.70 12.05
N ALA A 46 -3.40 -13.79 12.68
CA ALA A 46 -2.49 -14.82 13.16
C ALA A 46 -1.77 -15.55 12.03
N GLU A 47 -2.51 -15.89 10.96
CA GLU A 47 -1.92 -16.47 9.74
C GLU A 47 -0.91 -15.53 9.08
N GLY A 48 -1.22 -14.23 8.97
CA GLY A 48 -0.25 -13.25 8.48
C GLY A 48 1.05 -13.24 9.27
N LEU A 49 1.00 -13.35 10.60
CA LEU A 49 2.20 -13.48 11.43
C LEU A 49 2.94 -14.83 11.21
N PHE A 50 2.21 -15.92 10.96
CA PHE A 50 2.85 -17.20 10.61
C PHE A 50 3.52 -17.14 9.24
N GLU A 51 2.91 -16.47 8.28
CA GLU A 51 3.51 -16.23 6.96
C GLU A 51 4.78 -15.39 7.09
N VAL A 52 4.74 -14.26 7.81
CA VAL A 52 5.91 -13.43 8.08
C VAL A 52 7.03 -14.23 8.77
N ALA A 53 6.70 -15.10 9.71
CA ALA A 53 7.68 -15.94 10.40
C ALA A 53 8.40 -16.92 9.46
N ARG A 54 7.71 -17.41 8.41
CA ARG A 54 8.27 -18.32 7.39
C ARG A 54 9.14 -17.62 6.34
N LEU A 55 9.00 -16.31 6.20
CA LEU A 55 9.80 -15.55 5.25
C LEU A 55 11.28 -15.65 5.59
N LYS A 56 12.13 -15.62 4.57
CA LYS A 56 13.58 -15.55 4.73
C LYS A 56 13.94 -14.29 5.52
N ASP A 57 14.86 -14.44 6.49
CA ASP A 57 15.38 -13.30 7.24
C ASP A 57 16.26 -12.43 6.32
N PRO A 58 15.95 -11.16 6.12
CA PRO A 58 16.76 -10.28 5.28
C PRO A 58 18.02 -9.76 6.00
N VAL A 59 18.07 -9.81 7.32
CA VAL A 59 19.17 -9.25 8.11
C VAL A 59 20.44 -10.06 7.90
N GLY A 60 21.52 -9.38 7.56
CA GLY A 60 22.82 -10.01 7.25
C GLY A 60 22.93 -10.56 5.83
N GLU A 61 21.88 -10.49 5.01
CA GLU A 61 21.94 -10.90 3.61
C GLU A 61 22.98 -10.08 2.84
N ARG A 62 23.86 -10.77 2.10
CA ARG A 62 24.84 -10.12 1.23
C ARG A 62 24.20 -9.76 -0.11
N ILE A 63 23.97 -8.44 -0.31
CA ILE A 63 23.35 -7.90 -1.52
C ILE A 63 24.34 -7.93 -2.70
N ALA A 64 25.61 -7.56 -2.42
CA ALA A 64 26.67 -7.53 -3.42
C ALA A 64 28.04 -7.71 -2.76
N GLN A 65 29.02 -8.16 -3.53
CA GLN A 65 30.42 -8.25 -3.11
C GLN A 65 31.32 -7.98 -4.32
N TRP A 66 32.42 -7.25 -4.07
CA TRP A 66 33.44 -6.99 -5.09
C TRP A 66 34.80 -6.77 -4.43
N THR A 67 35.85 -6.81 -5.25
CA THR A 67 37.18 -6.42 -4.84
C THR A 67 37.53 -5.08 -5.48
N ALA A 68 37.83 -4.07 -4.66
CA ALA A 68 38.27 -2.76 -5.11
C ALA A 68 39.74 -2.77 -5.50
N ALA A 69 40.25 -1.64 -6.06
CA ALA A 69 41.65 -1.42 -6.27
C ALA A 69 42.44 -1.72 -4.97
N GLN A 70 43.67 -2.14 -5.08
CA GLN A 70 44.55 -2.57 -3.98
C GLN A 70 44.09 -3.83 -3.22
N GLY A 71 43.12 -4.60 -3.77
CA GLY A 71 42.71 -5.89 -3.21
C GLY A 71 41.81 -5.84 -1.97
N ILE A 72 41.23 -4.68 -1.66
CA ILE A 72 40.26 -4.54 -0.57
C ILE A 72 38.95 -5.24 -0.97
N LYS A 73 38.46 -6.17 -0.16
CA LYS A 73 37.20 -6.88 -0.35
C LYS A 73 36.07 -6.09 0.32
N ILE A 74 35.02 -5.71 -0.47
CA ILE A 74 33.87 -4.96 0.00
C ILE A 74 32.65 -5.84 -0.16
N SER A 75 31.85 -5.95 0.90
CA SER A 75 30.54 -6.62 0.88
C SER A 75 29.47 -5.63 1.31
N LYS A 76 28.40 -5.50 0.53
CA LYS A 76 27.21 -4.76 0.87
C LYS A 76 26.22 -5.72 1.53
N VAL A 77 25.86 -5.48 2.79
CA VAL A 77 24.99 -6.38 3.57
C VAL A 77 23.79 -5.64 4.12
N ARG A 78 22.63 -6.31 4.17
CA ARG A 78 21.39 -5.76 4.74
C ARG A 78 21.51 -5.64 6.26
N VAL A 79 20.98 -4.55 6.78
CA VAL A 79 20.85 -4.30 8.23
C VAL A 79 19.47 -3.68 8.51
N PRO A 80 18.93 -3.80 9.73
CA PRO A 80 17.74 -3.08 10.14
C PRO A 80 17.87 -1.57 9.91
N ILE A 81 16.76 -0.89 9.66
CA ILE A 81 16.73 0.59 9.66
C ILE A 81 17.01 1.10 11.06
N GLY A 82 16.39 0.49 12.08
CA GLY A 82 16.51 0.88 13.49
C GLY A 82 15.16 0.95 14.20
N VAL A 83 14.75 2.13 14.62
CA VAL A 83 13.47 2.39 15.29
C VAL A 83 12.47 2.95 14.29
N ILE A 84 11.38 2.21 14.06
CA ILE A 84 10.34 2.60 13.10
C ILE A 84 9.06 3.01 13.83
N GLY A 85 8.61 4.25 13.61
CA GLY A 85 7.31 4.73 14.05
C GLY A 85 6.23 4.41 13.04
N ILE A 86 5.13 3.77 13.46
CA ILE A 86 3.95 3.54 12.63
C ILE A 86 2.77 4.31 13.17
N VAL A 87 2.26 5.27 12.40
CA VAL A 87 1.08 6.07 12.74
C VAL A 87 -0.08 5.65 11.85
N TYR A 88 -1.16 5.08 12.43
CA TYR A 88 -2.22 4.46 11.63
C TYR A 88 -3.63 4.74 12.16
N GLU A 89 -4.62 4.66 11.26
CA GLU A 89 -6.05 4.91 11.51
C GLU A 89 -6.88 3.65 11.29
N ALA A 90 -7.99 3.52 12.03
CA ALA A 90 -9.14 2.62 11.81
C ALA A 90 -8.86 1.19 11.30
N ARG A 91 -7.70 0.62 11.61
CA ARG A 91 -7.30 -0.72 11.16
C ARG A 91 -6.58 -1.48 12.26
N PRO A 92 -7.31 -2.15 13.18
CA PRO A 92 -6.69 -2.85 14.32
C PRO A 92 -5.65 -3.91 13.89
N ASN A 93 -5.83 -4.57 12.75
CA ASN A 93 -4.89 -5.56 12.22
C ASN A 93 -3.49 -4.98 11.96
N VAL A 94 -3.38 -3.70 11.62
CA VAL A 94 -2.08 -3.03 11.39
C VAL A 94 -1.17 -3.13 12.60
N THR A 95 -1.74 -3.18 13.82
CA THR A 95 -0.97 -3.40 15.05
C THR A 95 -0.16 -4.70 15.01
N ALA A 96 -0.76 -5.79 14.53
CA ALA A 96 -0.10 -7.09 14.44
C ALA A 96 0.84 -7.17 13.22
N ASP A 97 0.35 -6.74 12.07
CA ASP A 97 1.08 -6.83 10.80
C ASP A 97 2.40 -6.02 10.86
N CYS A 98 2.31 -4.76 11.33
CA CYS A 98 3.49 -3.89 11.43
C CYS A 98 4.46 -4.35 12.53
N ALA A 99 3.95 -4.82 13.69
CA ALA A 99 4.82 -5.36 14.72
C ALA A 99 5.59 -6.59 14.21
N GLY A 100 4.90 -7.52 13.55
CA GLY A 100 5.50 -8.73 13.00
C GLY A 100 6.57 -8.44 11.97
N LEU A 101 6.28 -7.56 11.01
CA LEU A 101 7.22 -7.19 9.94
C LEU A 101 8.44 -6.43 10.50
N CYS A 102 8.25 -5.45 11.39
CA CYS A 102 9.36 -4.72 11.98
C CYS A 102 10.27 -5.64 12.79
N LEU A 103 9.72 -6.48 13.67
CA LEU A 103 10.49 -7.42 14.48
C LEU A 103 11.23 -8.45 13.61
N LYS A 104 10.58 -9.02 12.58
CA LYS A 104 11.21 -9.98 11.67
C LYS A 104 12.35 -9.37 10.85
N SER A 105 12.27 -8.08 10.53
CA SER A 105 13.34 -7.33 9.85
C SER A 105 14.37 -6.72 10.82
N GLY A 106 14.33 -7.11 12.11
CA GLY A 106 15.31 -6.69 13.13
C GLY A 106 15.12 -5.26 13.65
N ASN A 107 13.99 -4.60 13.35
CA ASN A 107 13.71 -3.24 13.81
C ASN A 107 12.94 -3.25 15.12
N SER A 108 13.16 -2.22 15.93
CA SER A 108 12.21 -1.82 16.97
C SER A 108 11.04 -1.06 16.36
N VAL A 109 9.85 -1.16 16.98
CA VAL A 109 8.66 -0.49 16.45
C VAL A 109 7.90 0.29 17.53
N ILE A 110 7.52 1.53 17.21
CA ILE A 110 6.64 2.37 18.01
C ILE A 110 5.32 2.52 17.25
N LEU A 111 4.26 1.92 17.79
CA LEU A 111 2.92 1.90 17.21
C LEU A 111 2.06 3.03 17.79
N ARG A 112 1.43 3.82 16.93
CA ARG A 112 0.45 4.85 17.33
C ARG A 112 -0.81 4.70 16.50
N GLY A 113 -1.80 3.99 17.05
CA GLY A 113 -3.10 3.79 16.41
C GLY A 113 -4.08 4.95 16.64
N GLY A 114 -5.10 5.05 15.78
CA GLY A 114 -6.17 6.01 15.90
C GLY A 114 -7.06 5.81 17.14
N SER A 115 -7.73 6.87 17.55
CA SER A 115 -8.61 6.88 18.73
C SER A 115 -9.85 5.98 18.58
N GLU A 116 -10.26 5.74 17.35
CA GLU A 116 -11.41 4.90 16.99
C GLU A 116 -11.18 3.41 17.29
N ALA A 117 -9.92 2.95 17.24
CA ALA A 117 -9.51 1.57 17.46
C ALA A 117 -8.69 1.38 18.75
N PHE A 118 -8.76 2.31 19.68
CA PHE A 118 -7.86 2.37 20.84
C PHE A 118 -7.85 1.13 21.71
N ASP A 119 -9.04 0.63 22.09
CA ASP A 119 -9.14 -0.58 22.93
C ASP A 119 -8.71 -1.83 22.18
N SER A 120 -9.07 -1.94 20.89
CA SER A 120 -8.66 -3.04 20.03
C SER A 120 -7.14 -3.10 19.89
N ASN A 121 -6.51 -1.96 19.58
CA ASN A 121 -5.05 -1.87 19.41
C ASN A 121 -4.32 -2.24 20.71
N ARG A 122 -4.81 -1.77 21.86
CA ARG A 122 -4.25 -2.14 23.17
C ARG A 122 -4.37 -3.62 23.47
N ALA A 123 -5.53 -4.23 23.19
CA ALA A 123 -5.75 -5.65 23.43
C ALA A 123 -4.84 -6.51 22.52
N ILE A 124 -4.75 -6.18 21.24
CA ILE A 124 -3.85 -6.86 20.31
C ILE A 124 -2.40 -6.71 20.75
N PHE A 125 -1.97 -5.48 21.05
CA PHE A 125 -0.58 -5.20 21.44
C PHE A 125 -0.19 -5.94 22.72
N ARG A 126 -1.01 -5.91 23.76
CA ARG A 126 -0.74 -6.64 25.01
C ARG A 126 -0.59 -8.15 24.80
N THR A 127 -1.44 -8.70 23.92
CA THR A 127 -1.36 -10.12 23.55
C THR A 127 -0.04 -10.43 22.82
N LEU A 128 0.38 -9.56 21.90
CA LEU A 128 1.64 -9.70 21.18
C LEU A 128 2.84 -9.53 22.11
N GLU A 129 2.80 -8.53 23.00
CA GLU A 129 3.86 -8.26 23.97
C GLU A 129 4.06 -9.43 24.93
N GLN A 130 2.98 -9.95 25.51
CA GLN A 130 3.03 -11.11 26.39
C GLN A 130 3.61 -12.35 25.69
N ALA A 131 3.10 -12.66 24.49
CA ALA A 131 3.58 -13.79 23.72
C ALA A 131 5.05 -13.61 23.27
N GLY A 132 5.42 -12.38 22.90
CA GLY A 132 6.79 -12.03 22.51
C GLY A 132 7.77 -12.18 23.69
N ARG A 133 7.42 -11.65 24.86
CA ARG A 133 8.23 -11.79 26.09
C ARG A 133 8.43 -13.26 26.47
N SER A 134 7.38 -14.08 26.40
CA SER A 134 7.46 -15.52 26.65
C SER A 134 8.37 -16.25 25.64
N ALA A 135 8.61 -15.65 24.45
CA ALA A 135 9.49 -16.17 23.42
C ALA A 135 10.89 -15.49 23.41
N GLY A 136 11.22 -14.70 24.44
CA GLY A 136 12.53 -14.04 24.55
C GLY A 136 12.65 -12.69 23.85
N MET A 137 11.54 -12.08 23.43
CA MET A 137 11.58 -10.73 22.83
C MET A 137 12.12 -9.71 23.84
N PRO A 138 13.14 -8.90 23.50
CA PRO A 138 13.66 -7.86 24.38
C PRO A 138 12.59 -6.84 24.79
N ALA A 139 12.70 -6.32 26.01
CA ALA A 139 11.87 -5.22 26.45
C ALA A 139 12.09 -3.99 25.56
N GLY A 140 10.98 -3.32 25.17
CA GLY A 140 11.05 -2.14 24.31
C GLY A 140 11.18 -2.42 22.82
N ALA A 141 11.39 -3.67 22.36
CA ALA A 141 11.46 -3.99 20.94
C ALA A 141 10.17 -3.63 20.18
N ALA A 142 9.02 -3.74 20.84
CA ALA A 142 7.76 -3.21 20.35
C ALA A 142 7.11 -2.35 21.43
N GLN A 143 6.54 -1.23 21.06
CA GLN A 143 5.88 -0.30 21.97
C GLN A 143 4.57 0.23 21.34
N LEU A 144 3.57 0.48 22.18
CA LEU A 144 2.33 1.13 21.78
C LEU A 144 2.15 2.43 22.55
N VAL A 145 1.94 3.53 21.86
CA VAL A 145 1.58 4.82 22.45
C VAL A 145 0.20 4.72 23.09
N GLN A 146 0.13 4.80 24.41
CA GLN A 146 -1.08 4.54 25.21
C GLN A 146 -1.92 5.81 25.46
N THR A 147 -2.00 6.70 24.48
CA THR A 147 -2.86 7.88 24.53
C THR A 147 -3.55 8.15 23.20
N THR A 148 -4.75 8.72 23.29
CA THR A 148 -5.49 9.22 22.10
C THR A 148 -5.14 10.66 21.75
N ASP A 149 -4.34 11.34 22.57
CA ASP A 149 -3.91 12.71 22.32
C ASP A 149 -3.13 12.81 21.00
N ARG A 150 -3.57 13.69 20.12
CA ARG A 150 -2.92 13.95 18.83
C ARG A 150 -1.54 14.58 18.96
N ARG A 151 -1.24 15.24 20.08
CA ARG A 151 0.09 15.80 20.36
C ARG A 151 1.16 14.70 20.40
N ALA A 152 0.83 13.50 20.83
CA ALA A 152 1.75 12.35 20.82
C ALA A 152 2.29 12.02 19.41
N VAL A 153 1.49 12.27 18.35
CA VAL A 153 1.96 12.10 16.97
C VAL A 153 3.05 13.13 16.64
N ALA A 154 2.82 14.42 16.98
CA ALA A 154 3.82 15.45 16.73
C ALA A 154 5.11 15.22 17.53
N ILE A 155 4.99 14.74 18.77
CA ILE A 155 6.15 14.38 19.60
C ILE A 155 6.93 13.24 18.94
N LEU A 156 6.27 12.18 18.51
CA LEU A 156 6.91 11.05 17.82
C LEU A 156 7.65 11.50 16.54
N LEU A 157 7.01 12.35 15.75
CA LEU A 157 7.55 12.89 14.51
C LEU A 157 8.73 13.87 14.71
N GLY A 158 8.93 14.35 15.92
CA GLY A 158 10.03 15.22 16.31
C GLY A 158 11.24 14.50 16.91
N GLN A 159 11.22 13.17 17.11
CA GLN A 159 12.25 12.41 17.84
C GLN A 159 13.49 12.13 16.97
N ILE A 160 14.18 13.20 16.57
CA ILE A 160 15.44 13.11 15.80
C ILE A 160 16.49 12.35 16.63
N GLY A 161 17.15 11.37 16.01
CA GLY A 161 18.18 10.54 16.65
C GLY A 161 17.65 9.41 17.54
N LEU A 162 16.31 9.34 17.76
CA LEU A 162 15.65 8.26 18.50
C LEU A 162 14.70 7.45 17.61
N VAL A 163 14.18 8.06 16.57
CA VAL A 163 13.32 7.40 15.56
C VAL A 163 13.97 7.59 14.20
N ASP A 164 14.24 6.48 13.52
CA ASP A 164 14.95 6.48 12.23
C ASP A 164 14.01 6.66 11.03
N LEU A 165 12.76 6.20 11.17
CA LEU A 165 11.76 6.25 10.09
C LEU A 165 10.35 6.30 10.67
N VAL A 166 9.45 7.05 10.02
CA VAL A 166 8.00 6.97 10.29
C VAL A 166 7.24 6.57 9.02
N ILE A 167 6.26 5.68 9.18
CA ILE A 167 5.37 5.21 8.10
C ILE A 167 3.92 5.52 8.52
N PRO A 168 3.28 6.54 7.93
CA PRO A 168 1.87 6.82 8.15
C PRO A 168 0.97 5.86 7.34
N ARG A 169 -0.12 5.39 7.96
CA ARG A 169 -1.12 4.49 7.40
C ARG A 169 -2.53 5.00 7.66
N GLY A 170 -3.02 5.88 6.82
CA GLY A 170 -4.34 6.50 7.00
C GLY A 170 -4.78 7.29 5.78
N GLY A 171 -5.82 8.10 5.95
CA GLY A 171 -6.31 8.99 4.91
C GLY A 171 -5.41 10.21 4.69
N MET A 172 -5.71 10.95 3.62
CA MET A 172 -4.95 12.16 3.21
C MET A 172 -4.75 13.18 4.33
N GLY A 173 -5.74 13.32 5.23
CA GLY A 173 -5.63 14.24 6.37
C GLY A 173 -4.49 13.87 7.32
N LEU A 174 -4.33 12.57 7.65
CA LEU A 174 -3.23 12.10 8.47
C LEU A 174 -1.89 12.30 7.73
N ILE A 175 -1.81 11.88 6.47
CA ILE A 175 -0.57 11.94 5.70
C ILE A 175 -0.09 13.39 5.56
N ARG A 176 -1.00 14.31 5.19
CA ARG A 176 -0.69 15.75 5.11
C ARG A 176 -0.17 16.27 6.44
N ARG A 177 -0.85 15.96 7.55
CA ARG A 177 -0.43 16.38 8.88
C ARG A 177 0.94 15.83 9.27
N VAL A 178 1.23 14.57 8.95
CA VAL A 178 2.56 13.98 9.18
C VAL A 178 3.62 14.75 8.39
N MET A 179 3.36 15.02 7.11
CA MET A 179 4.31 15.73 6.24
C MET A 179 4.58 17.18 6.68
N GLU A 180 3.58 17.86 7.26
CA GLU A 180 3.72 19.23 7.76
C GLU A 180 4.63 19.33 9.00
N VAL A 181 4.61 18.29 9.86
CA VAL A 181 5.25 18.38 11.18
C VAL A 181 6.45 17.44 11.36
N ALA A 182 6.67 16.50 10.45
CA ALA A 182 7.74 15.52 10.58
C ALA A 182 9.12 16.16 10.48
N ARG A 183 9.99 15.82 11.44
CA ARG A 183 11.41 16.15 11.46
C ARG A 183 12.29 14.90 11.30
N VAL A 184 11.68 13.73 11.29
CA VAL A 184 12.30 12.43 11.03
C VAL A 184 11.94 11.98 9.60
N PRO A 185 12.71 11.11 8.97
CA PRO A 185 12.38 10.54 7.65
C PRO A 185 10.98 9.91 7.63
N VAL A 186 10.25 10.11 6.54
CA VAL A 186 8.91 9.55 6.35
C VAL A 186 8.84 8.84 5.00
N ILE A 187 8.34 7.61 5.00
CA ILE A 187 7.93 6.90 3.78
C ILE A 187 6.40 6.88 3.74
N LYS A 188 5.83 7.36 2.65
CA LYS A 188 4.38 7.55 2.53
C LYS A 188 3.82 7.06 1.22
N GLN A 189 2.50 6.87 1.24
CA GLN A 189 1.63 6.86 0.08
C GLN A 189 0.65 8.01 0.25
N THR A 190 0.53 8.88 -0.75
CA THR A 190 -0.39 10.02 -0.65
C THR A 190 -1.82 9.61 -0.95
N HIS A 191 -2.09 9.06 -2.12
CA HIS A 191 -3.38 8.57 -2.60
C HIS A 191 -3.16 7.58 -3.74
N GLY A 192 -4.21 6.87 -4.13
CA GLY A 192 -4.14 5.85 -5.20
C GLY A 192 -5.03 6.19 -6.39
N VAL A 193 -4.63 7.14 -7.25
CA VAL A 193 -5.29 7.36 -8.54
C VAL A 193 -4.63 6.43 -9.56
N CYS A 194 -5.14 5.20 -9.64
CA CYS A 194 -4.61 4.16 -10.52
C CYS A 194 -5.33 4.16 -11.87
N HIS A 195 -4.57 3.92 -12.96
CA HIS A 195 -5.13 3.88 -14.31
C HIS A 195 -5.01 2.51 -14.95
N THR A 196 -5.94 2.21 -15.84
CA THR A 196 -5.78 1.12 -16.81
C THR A 196 -5.99 1.70 -18.20
N PHE A 197 -5.03 1.50 -19.10
CA PHE A 197 -5.14 1.88 -20.51
C PHE A 197 -5.42 0.66 -21.38
N VAL A 198 -6.51 0.71 -22.15
CA VAL A 198 -6.86 -0.30 -23.17
C VAL A 198 -6.40 0.21 -24.51
N ASP A 199 -5.34 -0.38 -25.05
CA ASP A 199 -4.72 -0.03 -26.34
C ASP A 199 -5.56 -0.47 -27.54
N ALA A 200 -5.28 0.08 -28.71
CA ALA A 200 -5.93 -0.28 -29.98
C ALA A 200 -5.85 -1.78 -30.28
N SER A 201 -4.72 -2.40 -29.97
CA SER A 201 -4.44 -3.83 -30.24
C SER A 201 -4.87 -4.75 -29.10
N ALA A 202 -5.57 -4.26 -28.08
CA ALA A 202 -5.95 -5.06 -26.92
C ALA A 202 -6.86 -6.24 -27.29
N ASP A 203 -6.69 -7.36 -26.61
CA ASP A 203 -7.72 -8.37 -26.51
C ASP A 203 -8.87 -7.83 -25.66
N LEU A 204 -10.02 -7.58 -26.27
CA LEU A 204 -11.13 -6.91 -25.60
C LEU A 204 -11.74 -7.78 -24.48
N GLY A 205 -11.72 -9.11 -24.61
CA GLY A 205 -12.17 -10.01 -23.56
C GLY A 205 -11.25 -9.98 -22.34
N MET A 206 -9.94 -10.00 -22.55
CA MET A 206 -8.94 -9.82 -21.49
C MET A 206 -9.09 -8.42 -20.84
N ALA A 207 -9.22 -7.37 -21.64
CA ALA A 207 -9.37 -6.01 -21.17
C ALA A 207 -10.61 -5.84 -20.28
N GLN A 208 -11.75 -6.45 -20.64
CA GLN A 208 -12.96 -6.46 -19.82
C GLN A 208 -12.75 -7.15 -18.47
N ARG A 209 -12.08 -8.31 -18.44
CA ARG A 209 -11.79 -9.01 -17.17
C ARG A 209 -10.88 -8.18 -16.28
N ILE A 210 -9.82 -7.60 -16.84
CA ILE A 210 -8.84 -6.75 -16.10
C ILE A 210 -9.52 -5.50 -15.56
N ALA A 211 -10.20 -4.72 -16.42
CA ALA A 211 -10.87 -3.48 -16.03
C ALA A 211 -11.96 -3.72 -14.98
N TYR A 212 -12.78 -4.76 -15.16
CA TYR A 212 -13.80 -5.13 -14.18
C TYR A 212 -13.18 -5.50 -12.83
N ASN A 213 -12.17 -6.39 -12.81
CA ASN A 213 -11.48 -6.78 -11.59
C ASN A 213 -10.83 -5.58 -10.91
N ALA A 214 -10.14 -4.72 -11.67
CA ALA A 214 -9.42 -3.56 -11.16
C ALA A 214 -10.34 -2.57 -10.40
N LYS A 215 -11.63 -2.48 -10.77
CA LYS A 215 -12.59 -1.59 -10.10
C LYS A 215 -13.49 -2.29 -9.11
N VAL A 216 -14.01 -3.47 -9.42
CA VAL A 216 -15.15 -4.06 -8.71
C VAL A 216 -14.73 -4.98 -7.57
N GLN A 217 -13.59 -5.67 -7.68
CA GLN A 217 -13.15 -6.68 -6.72
C GLN A 217 -13.02 -6.11 -5.29
N ARG A 218 -12.45 -4.91 -5.14
CA ARG A 218 -12.38 -4.18 -3.87
C ARG A 218 -12.18 -2.68 -4.11
N PRO A 219 -13.23 -1.90 -4.30
CA PRO A 219 -13.12 -0.49 -4.72
C PRO A 219 -12.51 0.44 -3.66
N GLY A 220 -12.59 0.09 -2.37
CA GLY A 220 -12.13 0.91 -1.24
C GLY A 220 -10.66 0.76 -0.87
N VAL A 221 -9.78 0.41 -1.82
CA VAL A 221 -8.33 0.26 -1.62
C VAL A 221 -7.54 1.04 -2.65
N CYS A 222 -6.31 1.44 -2.30
CA CYS A 222 -5.46 2.35 -3.06
C CYS A 222 -5.00 1.84 -4.44
N ASN A 223 -5.01 0.54 -4.67
CA ASN A 223 -4.65 -0.08 -5.95
C ASN A 223 -5.87 -0.39 -6.83
N ALA A 224 -7.09 0.02 -6.40
CA ALA A 224 -8.26 -0.02 -7.26
C ALA A 224 -8.13 1.01 -8.39
N MET A 225 -8.58 0.65 -9.59
CA MET A 225 -8.58 1.57 -10.72
C MET A 225 -9.57 2.70 -10.49
N GLU A 226 -9.14 3.95 -10.66
CA GLU A 226 -9.97 5.15 -10.56
C GLU A 226 -10.25 5.78 -11.93
N THR A 227 -9.34 5.59 -12.89
CA THR A 227 -9.51 6.05 -14.27
C THR A 227 -9.23 4.94 -15.28
N LEU A 228 -10.14 4.77 -16.22
CA LEU A 228 -10.01 3.89 -17.38
C LEU A 228 -9.78 4.73 -18.64
N LEU A 229 -8.62 4.56 -19.26
CA LEU A 229 -8.27 5.15 -20.54
C LEU A 229 -8.49 4.14 -21.66
N ILE A 230 -9.07 4.55 -22.78
CA ILE A 230 -9.38 3.64 -23.88
C ILE A 230 -8.96 4.27 -25.19
N HIS A 231 -8.18 3.54 -25.98
CA HIS A 231 -7.83 3.99 -27.32
C HIS A 231 -9.08 4.14 -28.20
N ARG A 232 -9.18 5.24 -28.95
CA ARG A 232 -10.35 5.58 -29.78
C ARG A 232 -10.82 4.45 -30.72
N GLN A 233 -9.91 3.62 -31.21
CA GLN A 233 -10.25 2.49 -32.08
C GLN A 233 -10.87 1.31 -31.33
N ALA A 234 -10.52 1.11 -30.05
CA ALA A 234 -11.07 0.06 -29.21
C ALA A 234 -12.41 0.46 -28.60
N ALA A 235 -12.61 1.73 -28.29
CA ALA A 235 -13.72 2.25 -27.50
C ALA A 235 -15.12 1.86 -28.02
N PRO A 236 -15.44 1.96 -29.34
CA PRO A 236 -16.80 1.64 -29.83
C PRO A 236 -17.23 0.19 -29.57
N LYS A 237 -16.29 -0.76 -29.65
CA LYS A 237 -16.56 -2.19 -29.43
C LYS A 237 -16.45 -2.57 -27.96
N PHE A 238 -15.59 -1.90 -27.21
CA PHE A 238 -15.25 -2.24 -25.82
C PHE A 238 -16.26 -1.69 -24.81
N LEU A 239 -16.60 -0.41 -24.92
CA LEU A 239 -17.41 0.30 -23.94
C LEU A 239 -18.81 -0.27 -23.74
N PRO A 240 -19.61 -0.61 -24.79
CA PRO A 240 -20.96 -1.10 -24.59
C PRO A 240 -21.01 -2.39 -23.75
N ALA A 241 -20.14 -3.34 -24.04
CA ALA A 241 -20.10 -4.62 -23.31
C ALA A 241 -19.56 -4.46 -21.88
N LEU A 242 -18.62 -3.54 -21.64
CA LEU A 242 -18.10 -3.22 -20.31
C LEU A 242 -19.14 -2.49 -19.47
N TYR A 243 -19.93 -1.58 -20.08
CA TYR A 243 -21.00 -0.87 -19.40
C TYR A 243 -21.99 -1.80 -18.74
N GLU A 244 -22.48 -2.83 -19.45
CA GLU A 244 -23.46 -3.78 -18.90
C GLU A 244 -22.91 -4.48 -17.64
N ARG A 245 -21.65 -4.84 -17.65
CA ARG A 245 -20.99 -5.44 -16.48
C ARG A 245 -20.85 -4.48 -15.31
N TYR A 246 -20.50 -3.24 -15.57
CA TYR A 246 -20.38 -2.22 -14.52
C TYR A 246 -21.75 -1.80 -13.97
N ALA A 247 -22.76 -1.64 -14.81
CA ALA A 247 -24.12 -1.35 -14.40
C ALA A 247 -24.67 -2.45 -13.49
N ALA A 248 -24.50 -3.73 -13.86
CA ALA A 248 -24.89 -4.88 -13.04
C ALA A 248 -24.14 -4.92 -11.68
N ALA A 249 -22.93 -4.41 -11.63
CA ALA A 249 -22.15 -4.31 -10.39
C ALA A 249 -22.44 -3.03 -9.57
N GLY A 250 -23.30 -2.13 -10.06
CA GLY A 250 -23.62 -0.86 -9.41
C GLY A 250 -22.46 0.15 -9.43
N VAL A 251 -21.67 0.18 -10.50
CA VAL A 251 -20.60 1.17 -10.69
C VAL A 251 -21.16 2.42 -11.37
N GLU A 252 -21.01 3.58 -10.71
CA GLU A 252 -21.26 4.88 -11.31
C GLU A 252 -20.14 5.21 -12.32
N LEU A 253 -20.51 5.58 -13.53
CA LEU A 253 -19.57 5.94 -14.58
C LEU A 253 -19.57 7.45 -14.84
N ARG A 254 -18.39 8.05 -14.91
CA ARG A 254 -18.15 9.45 -15.31
C ARG A 254 -17.32 9.45 -16.58
N GLY A 255 -17.94 9.82 -17.69
CA GLY A 255 -17.36 9.73 -19.03
C GLY A 255 -17.06 11.09 -19.64
N ASP A 256 -15.97 11.17 -20.43
CA ASP A 256 -15.72 12.29 -21.32
C ASP A 256 -16.80 12.39 -22.41
N PRO A 257 -16.85 13.45 -23.21
CA PRO A 257 -17.87 13.62 -24.28
C PRO A 257 -17.91 12.44 -25.27
N THR A 258 -16.78 11.83 -25.57
CA THR A 258 -16.68 10.68 -26.50
C THR A 258 -17.28 9.42 -25.90
N VAL A 259 -16.98 9.12 -24.62
CA VAL A 259 -17.59 8.02 -23.86
C VAL A 259 -19.11 8.18 -23.82
N ARG A 260 -19.58 9.37 -23.49
CA ARG A 260 -21.04 9.67 -23.41
C ARG A 260 -21.73 9.53 -24.78
N LYS A 261 -21.05 9.90 -25.85
CA LYS A 261 -21.57 9.69 -27.22
C LYS A 261 -21.67 8.20 -27.58
N ILE A 262 -20.64 7.40 -27.27
CA ILE A 262 -20.65 5.96 -27.55
C ILE A 262 -21.71 5.23 -26.71
N LEU A 263 -21.91 5.67 -25.47
CA LEU A 263 -22.89 5.10 -24.54
C LEU A 263 -24.20 5.89 -24.48
N ALA A 264 -24.59 6.55 -25.58
CA ALA A 264 -25.82 7.31 -25.65
C ALA A 264 -27.04 6.45 -25.24
N GLY A 265 -27.96 7.01 -24.45
CA GLY A 265 -29.10 6.31 -23.88
C GLY A 265 -28.81 5.48 -22.63
N ARG A 266 -27.55 5.48 -22.14
CA ARG A 266 -27.13 4.81 -20.90
C ARG A 266 -26.81 5.83 -19.80
N LEU A 267 -26.86 5.37 -18.54
CA LEU A 267 -26.59 6.25 -17.38
C LEU A 267 -25.08 6.46 -17.22
N VAL A 268 -24.57 7.55 -17.81
CA VAL A 268 -23.17 7.98 -17.70
C VAL A 268 -23.15 9.48 -17.39
N GLN A 269 -22.58 9.85 -16.24
CA GLN A 269 -22.40 11.24 -15.85
C GLN A 269 -21.29 11.92 -16.68
N ALA A 270 -21.35 13.24 -16.81
CA ALA A 270 -20.24 13.99 -17.42
C ALA A 270 -19.06 14.03 -16.44
N ALA A 271 -17.89 13.55 -16.89
CA ALA A 271 -16.67 13.71 -16.12
C ALA A 271 -16.31 15.19 -15.99
N GLN A 272 -15.98 15.62 -14.77
CA GLN A 272 -15.52 16.96 -14.45
C GLN A 272 -13.97 16.97 -14.35
N PRO A 273 -13.30 18.13 -14.49
CA PRO A 273 -11.85 18.20 -14.40
C PRO A 273 -11.26 17.54 -13.14
N GLN A 274 -11.90 17.72 -11.98
CA GLN A 274 -11.46 17.13 -10.71
C GLN A 274 -11.60 15.60 -10.64
N ASP A 275 -12.41 14.99 -11.49
CA ASP A 275 -12.61 13.53 -11.49
C ASP A 275 -11.33 12.79 -11.89
N TRP A 276 -10.47 13.42 -12.69
CA TRP A 276 -9.21 12.82 -13.12
C TRP A 276 -8.17 12.71 -12.00
N ASP A 277 -8.28 13.56 -10.98
CA ASP A 277 -7.37 13.59 -9.81
C ASP A 277 -8.00 12.95 -8.56
N THR A 278 -9.20 12.35 -8.70
CA THR A 278 -9.97 11.85 -7.56
C THR A 278 -9.74 10.38 -7.30
N GLU A 279 -9.34 10.06 -6.06
CA GLU A 279 -9.42 8.70 -5.49
C GLU A 279 -10.80 8.52 -4.87
N TYR A 280 -11.72 7.85 -5.57
CA TYR A 280 -13.11 7.69 -5.12
C TYR A 280 -13.26 6.73 -3.94
N LEU A 281 -12.41 5.70 -3.86
CA LEU A 281 -12.54 4.62 -2.87
C LEU A 281 -13.93 3.97 -2.83
N ALA A 282 -14.65 4.04 -3.93
CA ALA A 282 -16.04 3.63 -4.11
C ALA A 282 -16.25 3.01 -5.49
N LYS A 283 -17.44 2.50 -5.75
CA LYS A 283 -17.85 2.03 -7.08
C LYS A 283 -18.17 3.21 -8.00
N VAL A 284 -17.20 4.09 -8.21
CA VAL A 284 -17.24 5.22 -9.14
C VAL A 284 -16.00 5.12 -10.03
N LEU A 285 -16.13 5.33 -11.33
CA LEU A 285 -15.05 5.18 -12.30
C LEU A 285 -15.08 6.30 -13.33
N SER A 286 -13.96 6.99 -13.50
CA SER A 286 -13.76 7.94 -14.60
C SER A 286 -13.30 7.19 -15.86
N ILE A 287 -13.85 7.56 -17.02
CA ILE A 287 -13.53 6.94 -18.31
C ILE A 287 -13.22 8.02 -19.34
N ARG A 288 -12.07 7.91 -20.00
CA ARG A 288 -11.65 8.81 -21.08
C ARG A 288 -11.23 8.05 -22.32
N VAL A 289 -11.69 8.50 -23.49
CA VAL A 289 -11.21 8.02 -24.78
C VAL A 289 -10.02 8.87 -25.22
N VAL A 290 -8.91 8.22 -25.53
CA VAL A 290 -7.66 8.88 -25.96
C VAL A 290 -7.30 8.49 -27.39
N PRO A 291 -6.70 9.40 -28.17
CA PRO A 291 -6.35 9.13 -29.57
C PRO A 291 -5.16 8.19 -29.75
N SER A 292 -4.27 8.09 -28.75
CA SER A 292 -3.02 7.34 -28.85
C SER A 292 -2.45 6.91 -27.50
N LEU A 293 -1.39 6.08 -27.52
CA LEU A 293 -0.59 5.71 -26.35
C LEU A 293 0.06 6.94 -25.70
N GLU A 294 0.56 7.89 -26.50
CA GLU A 294 1.19 9.13 -26.03
C GLU A 294 0.23 9.93 -25.14
N GLU A 295 -1.02 10.08 -25.59
CA GLU A 295 -2.04 10.80 -24.82
C GLU A 295 -2.43 10.05 -23.54
N ALA A 296 -2.43 8.71 -23.56
CA ALA A 296 -2.64 7.92 -22.36
C ALA A 296 -1.50 8.13 -21.36
N ILE A 297 -0.25 8.08 -21.79
CA ILE A 297 0.93 8.34 -20.97
C ILE A 297 0.92 9.77 -20.44
N ALA A 298 0.61 10.76 -21.27
CA ALA A 298 0.50 12.17 -20.85
C ALA A 298 -0.59 12.37 -19.78
N HIS A 299 -1.75 11.70 -19.94
CA HIS A 299 -2.81 11.73 -18.93
C HIS A 299 -2.37 11.13 -17.60
N ILE A 300 -1.75 9.95 -17.63
CA ILE A 300 -1.26 9.28 -16.41
C ILE A 300 -0.18 10.12 -15.71
N ARG A 301 0.74 10.72 -16.47
CA ARG A 301 1.76 11.61 -15.90
C ARG A 301 1.17 12.85 -15.23
N ARG A 302 0.05 13.37 -15.75
CA ARG A 302 -0.61 14.57 -15.21
C ARG A 302 -1.46 14.26 -13.98
N HIS A 303 -2.21 13.17 -14.00
CA HIS A 303 -3.28 12.87 -13.05
C HIS A 303 -2.99 11.67 -12.16
N GLY A 304 -1.98 10.85 -12.52
CA GLY A 304 -1.61 9.66 -11.75
C GLY A 304 -0.94 10.00 -10.43
N SER A 305 -1.13 9.14 -9.46
CA SER A 305 -0.51 9.23 -8.13
C SER A 305 0.87 8.58 -8.04
N GLY A 306 1.36 7.97 -9.11
CA GLY A 306 2.59 7.17 -9.09
C GLY A 306 2.44 5.83 -8.35
N HIS A 307 1.21 5.36 -8.12
CA HIS A 307 0.94 4.12 -7.39
C HIS A 307 0.99 2.89 -8.30
N SER A 308 -0.03 2.70 -9.13
CA SER A 308 -0.15 1.50 -9.98
C SER A 308 -0.88 1.83 -11.26
N ASP A 309 -0.25 1.58 -12.40
CA ASP A 309 -0.87 1.83 -13.69
C ASP A 309 -0.66 0.63 -14.62
N ALA A 310 -1.64 0.37 -15.48
CA ALA A 310 -1.69 -0.82 -16.33
C ALA A 310 -1.95 -0.47 -17.80
N ILE A 311 -1.34 -1.22 -18.70
CA ILE A 311 -1.71 -1.27 -20.12
C ILE A 311 -2.25 -2.66 -20.47
N VAL A 312 -3.31 -2.72 -21.27
CA VAL A 312 -3.78 -3.95 -21.91
C VAL A 312 -3.53 -3.83 -23.40
N THR A 313 -2.64 -4.64 -23.94
CA THR A 313 -2.21 -4.58 -25.36
C THR A 313 -1.64 -5.92 -25.84
N ARG A 314 -1.76 -6.20 -27.14
CA ARG A 314 -1.02 -7.27 -27.83
C ARG A 314 0.26 -6.75 -28.48
N SER A 315 0.43 -5.44 -28.59
CA SER A 315 1.64 -4.82 -29.16
C SER A 315 2.78 -4.86 -28.14
N LYS A 316 3.78 -5.71 -28.39
CA LYS A 316 5.00 -5.75 -27.57
C LYS A 316 5.68 -4.38 -27.50
N ARG A 317 5.75 -3.66 -28.63
CA ARG A 317 6.33 -2.30 -28.69
C ARG A 317 5.61 -1.34 -27.74
N ASN A 318 4.26 -1.33 -27.75
CA ASN A 318 3.49 -0.43 -26.90
C ASN A 318 3.60 -0.83 -25.43
N ALA A 319 3.66 -2.14 -25.14
CA ALA A 319 3.87 -2.64 -23.79
C ALA A 319 5.20 -2.18 -23.20
N GLU A 320 6.32 -2.44 -23.91
CA GLU A 320 7.66 -2.05 -23.44
C GLU A 320 7.79 -0.53 -23.29
N ARG A 321 7.22 0.23 -24.23
CA ARG A 321 7.20 1.67 -24.14
C ARG A 321 6.41 2.18 -22.93
N PHE A 322 5.23 1.62 -22.66
CA PHE A 322 4.42 1.98 -21.50
C PHE A 322 5.15 1.64 -20.19
N LEU A 323 5.73 0.43 -20.11
CA LEU A 323 6.50 -0.01 -18.94
C LEU A 323 7.71 0.87 -18.64
N ALA A 324 8.37 1.38 -19.69
CA ALA A 324 9.53 2.26 -19.57
C ALA A 324 9.16 3.72 -19.26
N GLU A 325 8.07 4.23 -19.83
CA GLU A 325 7.73 5.65 -19.75
C GLU A 325 6.82 6.02 -18.57
N ILE A 326 6.08 5.08 -18.00
CA ILE A 326 5.26 5.32 -16.80
C ILE A 326 6.11 5.15 -15.55
N ASP A 327 6.21 6.24 -14.76
CA ASP A 327 7.00 6.29 -13.53
C ASP A 327 6.12 6.06 -12.29
N SER A 328 5.40 4.95 -12.26
CA SER A 328 4.63 4.49 -11.11
C SER A 328 5.38 3.41 -10.35
N ALA A 329 5.05 3.23 -9.06
CA ALA A 329 5.68 2.22 -8.21
C ALA A 329 5.49 0.81 -8.76
N CYS A 330 4.33 0.55 -9.39
CA CYS A 330 4.03 -0.71 -10.07
C CYS A 330 3.40 -0.42 -11.43
N VAL A 331 4.01 -0.95 -12.50
CA VAL A 331 3.53 -0.80 -13.87
C VAL A 331 3.23 -2.16 -14.46
N TYR A 332 2.05 -2.33 -15.03
CA TYR A 332 1.52 -3.64 -15.44
C TYR A 332 1.29 -3.72 -16.95
N HIS A 333 1.65 -4.84 -17.52
CA HIS A 333 1.24 -5.27 -18.84
C HIS A 333 0.30 -6.46 -18.73
N ASN A 334 -0.93 -6.32 -19.23
CA ASN A 334 -1.96 -7.38 -19.26
C ASN A 334 -2.32 -7.98 -17.88
N ALA A 335 -2.25 -7.17 -16.82
CA ALA A 335 -2.63 -7.58 -15.48
C ALA A 335 -3.38 -6.45 -14.76
N SER A 336 -4.15 -6.83 -13.74
CA SER A 336 -4.92 -5.88 -12.92
C SER A 336 -4.02 -5.15 -11.93
N THR A 337 -4.26 -3.85 -11.71
CA THR A 337 -3.60 -3.07 -10.66
C THR A 337 -3.85 -3.62 -9.26
N ARG A 338 -4.88 -4.47 -9.09
CA ARG A 338 -5.20 -5.16 -7.83
C ARG A 338 -4.09 -6.09 -7.34
N PHE A 339 -3.13 -6.45 -8.17
CA PHE A 339 -1.96 -7.23 -7.77
C PHE A 339 -0.92 -6.42 -6.98
N THR A 340 -1.00 -5.09 -6.88
CA THR A 340 -0.11 -4.29 -6.03
C THR A 340 -0.41 -4.53 -4.56
N ASP A 341 0.08 -5.63 -4.04
CA ASP A 341 -0.17 -6.14 -2.68
C ASP A 341 0.99 -7.05 -2.28
N GLY A 342 1.48 -6.91 -1.05
CA GLY A 342 2.64 -7.68 -0.58
C GLY A 342 2.43 -9.20 -0.62
N GLY A 343 1.22 -9.68 -0.30
CA GLY A 343 0.88 -11.09 -0.40
C GLY A 343 0.86 -11.57 -1.85
N GLN A 344 0.27 -10.78 -2.76
CA GLN A 344 0.20 -11.12 -4.20
C GLN A 344 1.58 -11.06 -4.87
N PHE A 345 2.50 -10.22 -4.38
CA PHE A 345 3.88 -10.15 -4.87
C PHE A 345 4.80 -11.22 -4.27
N GLY A 346 4.28 -12.10 -3.41
CA GLY A 346 5.09 -13.12 -2.75
C GLY A 346 5.98 -12.57 -1.62
N LEU A 347 5.72 -11.35 -1.17
CA LEU A 347 6.42 -10.72 -0.04
C LEU A 347 5.84 -11.12 1.32
N GLY A 348 4.84 -11.98 1.33
CA GLY A 348 4.10 -12.48 2.50
C GLY A 348 3.15 -11.44 3.09
N ALA A 349 3.65 -10.31 3.52
CA ALA A 349 2.88 -9.18 4.04
C ALA A 349 3.56 -7.85 3.68
N GLU A 350 2.84 -6.75 3.87
CA GLU A 350 3.39 -5.40 3.65
C GLU A 350 3.02 -4.45 4.79
N VAL A 351 3.90 -3.54 5.13
CA VAL A 351 3.58 -2.38 5.98
C VAL A 351 2.72 -1.39 5.22
N GLY A 352 2.85 -1.33 3.92
CA GLY A 352 2.11 -0.49 2.99
C GLY A 352 2.77 -0.42 1.62
N VAL A 353 2.14 0.31 0.72
CA VAL A 353 2.70 0.62 -0.59
C VAL A 353 3.32 2.02 -0.54
N SER A 354 4.58 2.17 -0.93
CA SER A 354 5.24 3.47 -1.03
C SER A 354 5.21 3.98 -2.47
N THR A 355 4.90 5.25 -2.63
CA THR A 355 5.06 5.96 -3.92
C THR A 355 6.29 6.85 -3.94
N ASP A 356 7.04 6.90 -2.84
CA ASP A 356 8.29 7.65 -2.75
C ASP A 356 9.37 7.02 -3.64
N LYS A 357 10.34 7.84 -4.08
CA LYS A 357 11.47 7.37 -4.91
C LYS A 357 12.71 7.08 -4.09
N ILE A 358 12.78 7.60 -2.88
CA ILE A 358 13.90 7.42 -1.97
C ILE A 358 13.61 6.24 -1.05
N HIS A 359 14.55 5.30 -0.94
CA HIS A 359 14.49 4.05 -0.21
C HIS A 359 13.52 3.05 -0.85
N ALA A 360 12.47 2.54 -0.12
CA ALA A 360 11.52 1.56 -0.64
C ALA A 360 10.44 2.19 -1.51
N ARG A 361 10.09 1.53 -2.63
CA ARG A 361 9.00 1.91 -3.55
C ARG A 361 8.16 0.69 -3.89
N GLY A 362 6.86 0.84 -3.99
CA GLY A 362 5.92 -0.27 -4.15
C GLY A 362 5.53 -0.91 -2.82
N PRO A 363 5.02 -2.15 -2.82
CA PRO A 363 4.70 -2.90 -1.60
C PRO A 363 5.94 -3.10 -0.72
N MET A 364 5.88 -2.62 0.53
CA MET A 364 6.99 -2.70 1.47
C MET A 364 6.90 -3.94 2.36
N GLY A 365 7.53 -5.02 1.94
CA GLY A 365 7.77 -6.22 2.73
C GLY A 365 9.00 -6.08 3.63
N LEU A 366 9.58 -7.21 4.06
CA LEU A 366 10.73 -7.25 4.97
C LEU A 366 11.95 -6.49 4.44
N GLU A 367 12.26 -6.64 3.14
CA GLU A 367 13.41 -5.96 2.53
C GLU A 367 13.25 -4.43 2.55
N GLY A 368 12.03 -3.92 2.34
CA GLY A 368 11.71 -2.49 2.42
C GLY A 368 11.89 -1.89 3.81
N LEU A 369 11.94 -2.73 4.84
CA LEU A 369 12.21 -2.34 6.23
C LEU A 369 13.68 -2.51 6.63
N THR A 370 14.59 -2.72 5.66
CA THR A 370 16.03 -2.80 5.86
C THR A 370 16.76 -1.73 5.07
N THR A 371 17.97 -1.42 5.51
CA THR A 371 18.96 -0.67 4.76
C THR A 371 20.21 -1.53 4.57
N TYR A 372 21.36 -0.95 4.26
CA TYR A 372 22.60 -1.71 4.11
C TYR A 372 23.77 -0.96 4.72
N LYS A 373 24.81 -1.74 5.06
CA LYS A 373 26.14 -1.23 5.39
C LYS A 373 27.20 -1.94 4.55
N TYR A 374 28.37 -1.34 4.49
CA TYR A 374 29.52 -1.95 3.83
C TYR A 374 30.44 -2.61 4.87
N LEU A 375 30.79 -3.89 4.63
CA LEU A 375 31.84 -4.59 5.35
C LEU A 375 33.08 -4.55 4.48
N VAL A 376 34.10 -3.86 4.94
CA VAL A 376 35.38 -3.70 4.22
C VAL A 376 36.47 -4.55 4.89
N ARG A 377 37.10 -5.43 4.14
CA ARG A 377 38.15 -6.32 4.62
C ARG A 377 39.45 -6.09 3.84
N GLY A 378 40.45 -5.65 4.55
CA GLY A 378 41.80 -5.43 4.03
C GLY A 378 42.86 -6.32 4.69
N LYS A 379 44.10 -6.10 4.27
CA LYS A 379 45.31 -6.73 4.80
C LYS A 379 46.38 -5.67 5.12
N GLY A 380 45.98 -4.51 5.62
CA GLY A 380 46.88 -3.38 5.91
C GLY A 380 47.01 -2.37 4.76
N GLN A 381 46.14 -2.42 3.76
CA GLN A 381 46.16 -1.41 2.69
C GLN A 381 45.91 -0.01 3.23
N VAL A 382 46.64 0.97 2.72
CA VAL A 382 46.48 2.40 2.99
C VAL A 382 46.18 3.12 1.67
N ARG A 383 45.48 4.23 1.77
CA ARG A 383 45.29 5.11 0.62
C ARG A 383 46.60 5.87 0.36
N ALA A 384 47.12 5.73 -0.86
CA ALA A 384 48.23 6.59 -1.30
C ALA A 384 47.75 8.06 -1.36
N GLY A 385 48.62 8.99 -0.98
CA GLY A 385 48.38 10.42 -1.02
C GLY A 385 48.26 10.97 -2.44
#